data_9e7352618b7b14b93fb387915400838b
#
_entry.id   9e7352618b7b14b93fb387915400838b
#
_cell.length_a   1.000
_cell.length_b   1.000
_cell.length_c   1.000
_cell.angle_alpha   90.00
_cell.angle_beta   90.00
_cell.angle_gamma   90.00
#
_symmetry.space_group_name_H-M   'P 1'
#
loop_
_entity.id
_entity.type
_entity.pdbx_description
1 polymer ?
#
loop_
_entity_poly.entity_id
_entity_poly.type
_entity_poly.pdbx_seq_one_letter_code
_entity_poly.pdbx_strand_id
1 'polypeptide(L)'
;MGAAHAHDHRRPQWGEPRPGLLRRLLASARAALGVSKPVARGGLPDLPLALRHGELAEAYLAAERGTDHRRAAAGAVTAMERAIAAEQWWPADVWAHRALWHFEQAGATLHAARQARRIGDLRAAAGDPGSARRYYAEAIDEARDIGAEHEQGLAALGLGRSLLELGDVTGARRLAGAAVDLLGRSRAPVGEIDAARALLGSEVAVGPTTEEDG
;
A
#
# COMPACT_ATOMS: atom_id res chain seq x y z
N MET A 1 -24.69 -2.90 58.44
CA MET A 1 -23.97 -3.95 57.67
C MET A 1 -24.58 -3.96 56.27
N GLY A 2 -23.93 -3.28 55.31
CA GLY A 2 -24.34 -3.16 53.94
C GLY A 2 -23.17 -3.60 53.06
N ALA A 3 -23.34 -4.72 52.37
CA ALA A 3 -22.34 -5.24 51.46
C ALA A 3 -22.42 -4.48 50.11
N ALA A 4 -21.35 -3.80 49.78
CA ALA A 4 -21.17 -3.17 48.49
C ALA A 4 -20.83 -4.24 47.44
N HIS A 5 -21.70 -4.42 46.46
CA HIS A 5 -21.43 -5.24 45.27
C HIS A 5 -20.48 -4.44 44.35
N ALA A 6 -19.23 -4.86 44.33
CA ALA A 6 -18.27 -4.43 43.30
C ALA A 6 -18.63 -5.08 41.98
N HIS A 7 -19.09 -4.26 41.01
CA HIS A 7 -19.21 -4.69 39.63
C HIS A 7 -17.80 -4.83 39.02
N ASP A 8 -17.38 -6.07 38.88
CA ASP A 8 -16.17 -6.45 38.14
C ASP A 8 -16.41 -6.20 36.64
N HIS A 9 -15.99 -5.05 36.17
CA HIS A 9 -15.92 -4.74 34.73
C HIS A 9 -14.74 -5.48 34.11
N ARG A 10 -14.91 -6.74 33.83
CA ARG A 10 -13.97 -7.48 32.98
C ARG A 10 -13.96 -6.84 31.60
N ARG A 11 -12.92 -6.04 31.33
CA ARG A 11 -12.58 -5.62 29.97
C ARG A 11 -12.39 -6.89 29.12
N PRO A 12 -12.99 -6.98 27.91
CA PRO A 12 -12.68 -8.08 27.03
C PRO A 12 -11.18 -8.03 26.76
N GLN A 13 -10.46 -9.08 27.14
CA GLN A 13 -9.07 -9.30 26.78
C GLN A 13 -9.02 -9.65 25.29
N TRP A 14 -9.03 -8.64 24.45
CA TRP A 14 -8.56 -8.77 23.10
C TRP A 14 -7.07 -9.09 23.21
N GLY A 15 -6.74 -10.38 23.03
CA GLY A 15 -5.36 -10.83 23.08
C GLY A 15 -4.54 -9.98 22.12
N GLU A 16 -3.38 -9.47 22.61
CA GLU A 16 -2.43 -8.74 21.79
C GLU A 16 -2.20 -9.52 20.49
N PRO A 17 -2.27 -8.87 19.33
CA PRO A 17 -2.00 -9.54 18.06
C PRO A 17 -0.59 -10.13 18.15
N ARG A 18 -0.51 -11.46 18.14
CA ARG A 18 0.75 -12.19 18.26
C ARG A 18 1.69 -11.65 17.17
N PRO A 19 2.91 -11.21 17.49
CA PRO A 19 3.84 -10.54 16.55
C PRO A 19 4.27 -11.39 15.33
N GLY A 20 3.62 -12.47 15.05
CA GLY A 20 3.83 -13.32 13.88
C GLY A 20 2.61 -13.51 13.00
N LEU A 21 1.43 -12.98 13.39
CA LEU A 21 0.20 -13.27 12.64
C LEU A 21 0.16 -12.51 11.31
N LEU A 22 0.52 -11.23 11.32
CA LEU A 22 0.63 -10.41 10.12
C LEU A 22 1.70 -10.98 9.17
N ARG A 23 2.86 -11.38 9.72
CA ARG A 23 3.93 -12.03 8.96
C ARG A 23 3.49 -13.35 8.32
N ARG A 24 2.69 -14.15 9.01
CA ARG A 24 2.12 -15.40 8.45
C ARG A 24 1.07 -15.13 7.39
N LEU A 25 0.23 -14.10 7.57
CA LEU A 25 -0.80 -13.71 6.60
C LEU A 25 -0.20 -13.16 5.32
N LEU A 26 0.82 -12.31 5.43
CA LEU A 26 1.54 -11.76 4.29
C LEU A 26 2.40 -12.83 3.61
N ALA A 27 3.01 -13.74 4.35
CA ALA A 27 3.73 -14.89 3.80
C ALA A 27 2.77 -15.83 3.05
N SER A 28 1.57 -16.09 3.58
CA SER A 28 0.54 -16.89 2.92
C SER A 28 -0.02 -16.18 1.67
N ALA A 29 -0.26 -14.87 1.75
CA ALA A 29 -0.66 -14.06 0.60
C ALA A 29 0.44 -14.06 -0.48
N ARG A 30 1.71 -13.95 -0.08
CA ARG A 30 2.87 -14.03 -0.97
C ARG A 30 3.00 -15.39 -1.65
N ALA A 31 2.84 -16.49 -0.88
CA ALA A 31 2.91 -17.85 -1.39
C ALA A 31 1.73 -18.15 -2.34
N ALA A 32 0.51 -17.71 -1.98
CA ALA A 32 -0.68 -17.87 -2.81
C ALA A 32 -0.64 -17.07 -4.12
N LEU A 33 0.16 -15.99 -4.14
CA LEU A 33 0.26 -15.08 -5.30
C LEU A 33 1.44 -15.37 -6.23
N GLY A 34 2.31 -16.33 -5.89
CA GLY A 34 3.53 -16.59 -6.66
C GLY A 34 4.44 -15.35 -6.75
N VAL A 35 4.32 -14.41 -5.80
CA VAL A 35 5.11 -13.19 -5.78
C VAL A 35 6.50 -13.51 -5.24
N SER A 36 7.36 -13.97 -6.13
CA SER A 36 8.79 -13.71 -5.96
C SER A 36 8.99 -12.20 -6.01
N LYS A 37 9.87 -11.62 -5.16
CA LYS A 37 10.26 -10.21 -5.32
C LYS A 37 10.46 -9.96 -6.81
N PRO A 38 9.89 -8.90 -7.39
CA PRO A 38 10.27 -8.51 -8.72
C PRO A 38 11.76 -8.18 -8.66
N VAL A 39 12.56 -9.14 -9.06
CA VAL A 39 14.00 -8.95 -9.15
C VAL A 39 14.20 -8.10 -10.39
N ALA A 40 14.24 -6.81 -10.21
CA ALA A 40 14.91 -5.95 -11.18
C ALA A 40 16.42 -6.23 -11.13
N ARG A 41 16.83 -7.43 -11.52
CA ARG A 41 18.25 -7.77 -11.77
C ARG A 41 18.71 -7.32 -13.16
N GLY A 42 17.84 -6.67 -13.93
CA GLY A 42 18.18 -5.91 -15.12
C GLY A 42 17.98 -4.43 -14.83
N GLY A 43 18.85 -3.57 -15.32
CA GLY A 43 18.66 -2.12 -15.24
C GLY A 43 17.28 -1.73 -15.76
N LEU A 44 16.82 -0.53 -15.41
CA LEU A 44 15.58 0.00 -15.97
C LEU A 44 15.62 -0.07 -17.50
N PRO A 45 14.54 -0.48 -18.17
CA PRO A 45 14.44 -0.33 -19.59
C PRO A 45 14.56 1.17 -19.95
N ASP A 46 15.01 1.46 -21.15
CA ASP A 46 15.10 2.84 -21.62
C ASP A 46 13.79 3.60 -21.42
N LEU A 47 13.88 4.88 -21.06
CA LEU A 47 12.70 5.73 -20.98
C LEU A 47 11.99 5.73 -22.35
N PRO A 48 10.68 5.44 -22.41
CA PRO A 48 9.93 5.47 -23.66
C PRO A 48 10.13 6.77 -24.42
N LEU A 49 10.30 6.70 -25.73
CA LEU A 49 10.63 7.86 -26.56
C LEU A 49 9.64 9.01 -26.38
N ALA A 50 8.35 8.69 -26.25
CA ALA A 50 7.31 9.68 -25.99
C ALA A 50 7.48 10.48 -24.70
N LEU A 51 8.26 9.98 -23.73
CA LEU A 51 8.51 10.62 -22.44
C LEU A 51 9.92 11.24 -22.34
N ARG A 52 10.74 11.20 -23.40
CA ARG A 52 12.12 11.74 -23.38
C ARG A 52 12.23 13.24 -23.61
N HIS A 53 11.11 13.92 -23.79
CA HIS A 53 11.08 15.34 -24.15
C HIS A 53 10.60 16.22 -22.99
N GLY A 54 11.17 17.43 -22.92
CA GLY A 54 10.83 18.43 -21.90
C GLY A 54 11.81 18.44 -20.73
N GLU A 55 11.84 19.58 -20.02
CA GLU A 55 12.79 19.85 -18.95
C GLU A 55 12.89 18.79 -17.86
N LEU A 56 11.75 18.20 -17.49
CA LEU A 56 11.73 17.16 -16.44
C LEU A 56 12.39 15.87 -16.92
N ALA A 57 12.12 15.46 -18.16
CA ALA A 57 12.73 14.26 -18.72
C ALA A 57 14.24 14.46 -18.91
N GLU A 58 14.66 15.62 -19.37
CA GLU A 58 16.06 15.98 -19.52
C GLU A 58 16.80 16.01 -18.19
N ALA A 59 16.20 16.64 -17.16
CA ALA A 59 16.77 16.64 -15.81
C ALA A 59 16.85 15.23 -15.20
N TYR A 60 15.82 14.41 -15.40
CA TYR A 60 15.81 13.01 -14.99
C TYR A 60 16.95 12.23 -15.68
N LEU A 61 17.02 12.28 -17.00
CA LEU A 61 18.02 11.55 -17.79
C LEU A 61 19.46 12.02 -17.47
N ALA A 62 19.64 13.30 -17.14
CA ALA A 62 20.94 13.83 -16.69
C ALA A 62 21.35 13.22 -15.33
N ALA A 63 20.42 13.15 -14.38
CA ALA A 63 20.65 12.55 -13.08
C ALA A 63 20.88 11.03 -13.19
N GLU A 64 20.13 10.33 -14.04
CA GLU A 64 20.28 8.89 -14.31
C GLU A 64 21.67 8.59 -14.89
N ARG A 65 22.14 9.34 -15.89
CA ARG A 65 23.48 9.21 -16.45
C ARG A 65 24.58 9.50 -15.43
N GLY A 66 24.33 10.44 -14.51
CA GLY A 66 25.25 10.77 -13.42
C GLY A 66 25.19 9.82 -12.23
N THR A 67 24.37 8.77 -12.28
CA THR A 67 24.12 7.83 -11.19
C THR A 67 23.62 8.50 -9.89
N ASP A 68 23.06 9.69 -9.97
CA ASP A 68 22.41 10.38 -8.86
C ASP A 68 20.97 9.85 -8.68
N HIS A 69 20.87 8.67 -8.10
CA HIS A 69 19.59 7.98 -7.93
C HIS A 69 18.58 8.80 -7.12
N ARG A 70 19.00 9.57 -6.11
CA ARG A 70 18.07 10.41 -5.34
C ARG A 70 17.48 11.53 -6.17
N ARG A 71 18.29 12.18 -6.97
CA ARG A 71 17.84 13.26 -7.87
C ARG A 71 16.97 12.71 -8.99
N ALA A 72 17.35 11.57 -9.57
CA ALA A 72 16.54 10.89 -10.59
C ALA A 72 15.17 10.48 -10.03
N ALA A 73 15.13 9.90 -8.81
CA ALA A 73 13.87 9.56 -8.15
C ALA A 73 12.98 10.78 -7.94
N ALA A 74 13.53 11.89 -7.43
CA ALA A 74 12.76 13.12 -7.22
C ALA A 74 12.20 13.69 -8.54
N GLY A 75 13.00 13.67 -9.61
CA GLY A 75 12.55 14.06 -10.95
C GLY A 75 11.41 13.17 -11.46
N ALA A 76 11.54 11.86 -11.30
CA ALA A 76 10.51 10.90 -11.69
C ALA A 76 9.21 11.08 -10.88
N VAL A 77 9.29 11.35 -9.56
CA VAL A 77 8.12 11.68 -8.73
C VAL A 77 7.41 12.92 -9.26
N THR A 78 8.16 13.98 -9.54
CA THR A 78 7.57 15.24 -10.08
C THR A 78 6.91 15.00 -11.44
N ALA A 79 7.52 14.21 -12.31
CA ALA A 79 6.95 13.86 -13.61
C ALA A 79 5.68 13.00 -13.47
N MET A 80 5.68 12.05 -12.52
CA MET A 80 4.50 11.26 -12.18
C MET A 80 3.34 12.15 -11.70
N GLU A 81 3.60 13.08 -10.78
CA GLU A 81 2.56 13.97 -10.23
C GLU A 81 1.95 14.87 -11.31
N ARG A 82 2.78 15.39 -12.23
CA ARG A 82 2.29 16.15 -13.38
C ARG A 82 1.45 15.28 -14.32
N ALA A 83 1.86 14.04 -14.57
CA ALA A 83 1.10 13.12 -15.40
C ALA A 83 -0.25 12.77 -14.77
N ILE A 84 -0.31 12.56 -13.44
CA ILE A 84 -1.56 12.35 -12.69
C ILE A 84 -2.47 13.59 -12.82
N ALA A 85 -1.94 14.78 -12.60
CA ALA A 85 -2.70 16.03 -12.70
C ALA A 85 -3.23 16.29 -14.13
N ALA A 86 -2.58 15.74 -15.15
CA ALA A 86 -3.00 15.78 -16.54
C ALA A 86 -3.83 14.55 -16.97
N GLU A 87 -4.22 13.68 -16.03
CA GLU A 87 -4.97 12.43 -16.27
C GLU A 87 -4.28 11.46 -17.25
N GLN A 88 -2.96 11.55 -17.34
CA GLN A 88 -2.13 10.73 -18.21
C GLN A 88 -1.65 9.48 -17.46
N TRP A 89 -2.49 8.48 -17.35
CA TRP A 89 -2.27 7.31 -16.46
C TRP A 89 -1.07 6.46 -16.87
N TRP A 90 -0.85 6.22 -18.17
CA TRP A 90 0.31 5.48 -18.63
C TRP A 90 1.64 6.21 -18.37
N PRO A 91 1.83 7.50 -18.69
CA PRO A 91 3.00 8.24 -18.25
C PRO A 91 3.21 8.24 -16.74
N ALA A 92 2.14 8.41 -15.95
CA ALA A 92 2.21 8.36 -14.50
C ALA A 92 2.75 7.04 -13.99
N ASP A 93 2.28 5.92 -14.53
CA ASP A 93 2.73 4.58 -14.18
C ASP A 93 4.21 4.36 -14.51
N VAL A 94 4.65 4.77 -15.70
CA VAL A 94 6.07 4.68 -16.11
C VAL A 94 6.97 5.46 -15.14
N TRP A 95 6.61 6.69 -14.83
CA TRP A 95 7.38 7.53 -13.91
C TRP A 95 7.36 7.00 -12.48
N ALA A 96 6.23 6.45 -12.03
CA ALA A 96 6.10 5.83 -10.72
C ALA A 96 7.09 4.66 -10.54
N HIS A 97 7.21 3.77 -11.50
CA HIS A 97 8.14 2.65 -11.46
C HIS A 97 9.61 3.09 -11.53
N ARG A 98 9.92 4.16 -12.27
CA ARG A 98 11.27 4.73 -12.29
C ARG A 98 11.64 5.33 -10.94
N ALA A 99 10.71 6.06 -10.31
CA ALA A 99 10.95 6.60 -8.98
C ALA A 99 11.21 5.49 -7.96
N LEU A 100 10.41 4.42 -7.97
CA LEU A 100 10.59 3.26 -7.09
C LEU A 100 11.98 2.67 -7.26
N TRP A 101 12.36 2.32 -8.48
CA TRP A 101 13.66 1.72 -8.76
C TRP A 101 14.82 2.60 -8.27
N HIS A 102 14.78 3.91 -8.53
CA HIS A 102 15.83 4.81 -8.09
C HIS A 102 15.88 4.98 -6.58
N PHE A 103 14.74 4.96 -5.87
CA PHE A 103 14.73 4.95 -4.40
C PHE A 103 15.34 3.67 -3.83
N GLU A 104 15.09 2.53 -4.43
CA GLU A 104 15.72 1.26 -4.06
C GLU A 104 17.24 1.32 -4.27
N GLN A 105 17.72 1.79 -5.44
CA GLN A 105 19.15 1.93 -5.72
C GLN A 105 19.83 2.91 -4.76
N ALA A 106 19.11 3.96 -4.32
CA ALA A 106 19.62 4.93 -3.34
C ALA A 106 19.60 4.41 -1.89
N GLY A 107 19.06 3.21 -1.63
CA GLY A 107 18.83 2.71 -0.27
C GLY A 107 17.82 3.55 0.52
N ALA A 108 16.95 4.30 -0.16
CA ALA A 108 15.98 5.21 0.45
C ALA A 108 14.67 4.47 0.77
N THR A 109 14.73 3.46 1.65
CA THR A 109 13.67 2.47 1.90
C THR A 109 12.31 3.10 2.23
N LEU A 110 12.25 4.17 3.04
CA LEU A 110 10.98 4.85 3.33
C LEU A 110 10.35 5.44 2.05
N HIS A 111 11.15 6.01 1.17
CA HIS A 111 10.67 6.58 -0.09
C HIS A 111 10.26 5.47 -1.06
N ALA A 112 10.98 4.34 -1.08
CA ALA A 112 10.61 3.17 -1.86
C ALA A 112 9.26 2.61 -1.39
N ALA A 113 9.05 2.42 -0.09
CA ALA A 113 7.77 1.98 0.48
C ALA A 113 6.61 2.92 0.09
N ARG A 114 6.81 4.24 0.22
CA ARG A 114 5.82 5.25 -0.20
C ARG A 114 5.52 5.15 -1.69
N GLN A 115 6.55 4.96 -2.50
CA GLN A 115 6.38 4.89 -3.94
C GLN A 115 5.70 3.59 -4.37
N ALA A 116 6.01 2.45 -3.75
CA ALA A 116 5.30 1.19 -3.96
C ALA A 116 3.81 1.34 -3.61
N ARG A 117 3.47 1.97 -2.46
CA ARG A 117 2.07 2.27 -2.12
C ARG A 117 1.40 3.14 -3.18
N ARG A 118 2.06 4.21 -3.66
CA ARG A 118 1.50 5.09 -4.72
C ARG A 118 1.25 4.35 -6.03
N ILE A 119 2.10 3.39 -6.40
CA ILE A 119 1.82 2.51 -7.55
C ILE A 119 0.58 1.67 -7.26
N GLY A 120 0.43 1.15 -6.05
CA GLY A 120 -0.80 0.48 -5.62
C GLY A 120 -2.04 1.37 -5.79
N ASP A 121 -1.96 2.64 -5.36
CA ASP A 121 -3.04 3.62 -5.51
C ASP A 121 -3.39 3.86 -7.00
N LEU A 122 -2.38 4.00 -7.87
CA LEU A 122 -2.58 4.14 -9.31
C LEU A 122 -3.25 2.91 -9.94
N ARG A 123 -2.84 1.71 -9.55
CA ARG A 123 -3.42 0.45 -10.04
C ARG A 123 -4.86 0.27 -9.58
N ALA A 124 -5.15 0.59 -8.32
CA ALA A 124 -6.52 0.57 -7.79
C ALA A 124 -7.42 1.57 -8.54
N ALA A 125 -6.95 2.80 -8.75
CA ALA A 125 -7.68 3.81 -9.51
C ALA A 125 -7.92 3.40 -10.98
N ALA A 126 -7.01 2.60 -11.55
CA ALA A 126 -7.18 2.02 -12.89
C ALA A 126 -8.11 0.79 -12.93
N GLY A 127 -8.72 0.39 -11.81
CA GLY A 127 -9.58 -0.78 -11.71
C GLY A 127 -8.83 -2.11 -11.75
N ASP A 128 -7.55 -2.12 -11.37
CA ASP A 128 -6.72 -3.33 -11.26
C ASP A 128 -6.34 -3.62 -9.79
N PRO A 129 -7.31 -4.04 -8.95
CA PRO A 129 -7.06 -4.36 -7.56
C PRO A 129 -6.10 -5.55 -7.38
N GLY A 130 -6.00 -6.42 -8.37
CA GLY A 130 -5.08 -7.55 -8.39
C GLY A 130 -3.62 -7.11 -8.39
N SER A 131 -3.24 -6.17 -9.27
CA SER A 131 -1.91 -5.56 -9.28
C SER A 131 -1.69 -4.64 -8.10
N ALA A 132 -2.69 -3.82 -7.73
CA ALA A 132 -2.62 -2.92 -6.57
C ALA A 132 -2.23 -3.66 -5.30
N ARG A 133 -2.85 -4.82 -5.05
CA ARG A 133 -2.57 -5.70 -3.91
C ARG A 133 -1.09 -6.05 -3.77
N ARG A 134 -0.40 -6.30 -4.89
CA ARG A 134 1.03 -6.65 -4.89
C ARG A 134 1.89 -5.49 -4.37
N TYR A 135 1.66 -4.29 -4.88
CA TYR A 135 2.42 -3.11 -4.51
C TYR A 135 2.15 -2.66 -3.07
N TYR A 136 0.92 -2.77 -2.60
CA TYR A 136 0.61 -2.51 -1.20
C TYR A 136 1.29 -3.51 -0.26
N ALA A 137 1.35 -4.80 -0.62
CA ALA A 137 2.05 -5.81 0.17
C ALA A 137 3.56 -5.53 0.23
N GLU A 138 4.17 -5.12 -0.87
CA GLU A 138 5.56 -4.68 -0.92
C GLU A 138 5.82 -3.46 -0.04
N ALA A 139 4.97 -2.44 -0.12
CA ALA A 139 5.04 -1.26 0.71
C ALA A 139 4.92 -1.57 2.22
N ILE A 140 4.04 -2.52 2.60
CA ILE A 140 3.92 -2.98 3.98
C ILE A 140 5.20 -3.65 4.46
N ASP A 141 5.81 -4.52 3.64
CA ASP A 141 7.03 -5.23 4.01
C ASP A 141 8.19 -4.25 4.21
N GLU A 142 8.41 -3.35 3.27
CA GLU A 142 9.46 -2.34 3.35
C GLU A 142 9.26 -1.37 4.53
N ALA A 143 8.03 -0.87 4.73
CA ALA A 143 7.72 0.02 5.83
C ALA A 143 7.89 -0.67 7.20
N ARG A 144 7.56 -1.95 7.30
CA ARG A 144 7.74 -2.75 8.51
C ARG A 144 9.23 -2.93 8.84
N ASP A 145 10.05 -3.23 7.84
CA ASP A 145 11.48 -3.50 8.05
C ASP A 145 12.23 -2.28 8.64
N ILE A 146 11.70 -1.08 8.44
CA ILE A 146 12.26 0.17 8.99
C ILE A 146 11.41 0.76 10.13
N GLY A 147 10.35 0.08 10.58
CA GLY A 147 9.47 0.56 11.65
C GLY A 147 8.63 1.78 11.29
N ALA A 148 8.35 2.02 9.99
CA ALA A 148 7.55 3.15 9.52
C ALA A 148 6.04 2.85 9.66
N GLU A 149 5.52 2.86 10.90
CA GLU A 149 4.14 2.46 11.23
C GLU A 149 3.07 3.23 10.45
N HIS A 150 3.25 4.53 10.22
CA HIS A 150 2.29 5.34 9.46
C HIS A 150 2.16 4.83 8.02
N GLU A 151 3.29 4.65 7.32
CA GLU A 151 3.28 4.18 5.95
C GLU A 151 2.77 2.74 5.85
N GLN A 152 3.14 1.89 6.82
CA GLN A 152 2.63 0.53 6.92
C GLN A 152 1.10 0.51 7.10
N GLY A 153 0.56 1.42 7.91
CA GLY A 153 -0.88 1.57 8.13
C GLY A 153 -1.63 2.01 6.87
N LEU A 154 -1.09 3.00 6.14
CA LEU A 154 -1.67 3.47 4.88
C LEU A 154 -1.67 2.36 3.81
N ALA A 155 -0.56 1.63 3.69
CA ALA A 155 -0.45 0.52 2.75
C ALA A 155 -1.40 -0.64 3.12
N ALA A 156 -1.57 -0.93 4.43
CA ALA A 156 -2.53 -1.93 4.91
C ALA A 156 -3.97 -1.53 4.59
N LEU A 157 -4.31 -0.25 4.70
CA LEU A 157 -5.62 0.28 4.31
C LEU A 157 -5.87 0.10 2.80
N GLY A 158 -4.89 0.45 1.95
CA GLY A 158 -4.97 0.26 0.50
C GLY A 158 -5.13 -1.22 0.12
N LEU A 159 -4.34 -2.10 0.74
CA LEU A 159 -4.45 -3.54 0.54
C LEU A 159 -5.82 -4.08 0.96
N GLY A 160 -6.35 -3.61 2.10
CA GLY A 160 -7.67 -3.99 2.58
C GLY A 160 -8.79 -3.62 1.61
N ARG A 161 -8.73 -2.42 1.01
CA ARG A 161 -9.68 -2.00 -0.03
C ARG A 161 -9.59 -2.89 -1.26
N SER A 162 -8.38 -3.18 -1.75
CA SER A 162 -8.19 -4.06 -2.89
C SER A 162 -8.69 -5.49 -2.64
N LEU A 163 -8.54 -6.01 -1.41
CA LEU A 163 -9.09 -7.32 -1.03
C LEU A 163 -10.62 -7.30 -1.00
N LEU A 164 -11.22 -6.21 -0.51
CA LEU A 164 -12.68 -6.04 -0.51
C LEU A 164 -13.23 -6.06 -1.93
N GLU A 165 -12.61 -5.33 -2.86
CA GLU A 165 -12.98 -5.32 -4.29
C GLU A 165 -12.82 -6.70 -4.94
N LEU A 166 -11.87 -7.50 -4.46
CA LEU A 166 -11.66 -8.89 -4.91
C LEU A 166 -12.55 -9.91 -4.20
N GLY A 167 -13.45 -9.47 -3.30
CA GLY A 167 -14.39 -10.33 -2.56
C GLY A 167 -13.80 -10.97 -1.30
N ASP A 168 -12.53 -10.73 -0.94
CA ASP A 168 -11.95 -11.21 0.33
C ASP A 168 -12.28 -10.28 1.49
N VAL A 169 -13.52 -10.34 1.94
CA VAL A 169 -14.04 -9.55 3.07
C VAL A 169 -13.28 -9.81 4.36
N THR A 170 -12.94 -11.06 4.60
CA THR A 170 -12.24 -11.47 5.84
C THR A 170 -10.83 -10.92 5.88
N GLY A 171 -10.12 -10.98 4.76
CA GLY A 171 -8.80 -10.37 4.59
C GLY A 171 -8.86 -8.85 4.71
N ALA A 172 -9.85 -8.22 4.07
CA ALA A 172 -10.06 -6.78 4.13
C ALA A 172 -10.28 -6.28 5.56
N ARG A 173 -11.16 -6.92 6.34
CA ARG A 173 -11.42 -6.55 7.74
C ARG A 173 -10.19 -6.72 8.63
N ARG A 174 -9.42 -7.79 8.45
CA ARG A 174 -8.17 -7.98 9.22
C ARG A 174 -7.16 -6.87 8.95
N LEU A 175 -7.01 -6.50 7.69
CA LEU A 175 -6.09 -5.42 7.32
C LEU A 175 -6.60 -4.05 7.77
N ALA A 176 -7.91 -3.81 7.73
CA ALA A 176 -8.51 -2.60 8.27
C ALA A 176 -8.24 -2.46 9.78
N GLY A 177 -8.39 -3.54 10.56
CA GLY A 177 -8.03 -3.55 11.98
C GLY A 177 -6.56 -3.25 12.21
N ALA A 178 -5.65 -3.89 11.47
CA ALA A 178 -4.23 -3.60 11.54
C ALA A 178 -3.89 -2.14 11.15
N ALA A 179 -4.58 -1.59 10.15
CA ALA A 179 -4.41 -0.19 9.75
C ALA A 179 -4.85 0.77 10.86
N VAL A 180 -6.00 0.53 11.52
CA VAL A 180 -6.46 1.34 12.66
C VAL A 180 -5.41 1.36 13.78
N ASP A 181 -4.84 0.20 14.13
CA ASP A 181 -3.83 0.11 15.18
C ASP A 181 -2.53 0.83 14.80
N LEU A 182 -2.03 0.63 13.58
CA LEU A 182 -0.79 1.25 13.10
C LEU A 182 -0.93 2.78 12.97
N LEU A 183 -2.02 3.24 12.36
CA LEU A 183 -2.29 4.67 12.21
C LEU A 183 -2.53 5.34 13.56
N GLY A 184 -3.19 4.65 14.49
CA GLY A 184 -3.38 5.13 15.87
C GLY A 184 -2.06 5.30 16.62
N ARG A 185 -1.16 4.30 16.57
CA ARG A 185 0.16 4.38 17.20
C ARG A 185 1.06 5.45 16.60
N SER A 186 1.02 5.61 15.28
CA SER A 186 1.80 6.64 14.57
C SER A 186 1.23 8.04 14.72
N ARG A 187 0.09 8.21 15.41
CA ARG A 187 -0.63 9.49 15.56
C ARG A 187 -0.98 10.11 14.20
N ALA A 188 -1.44 9.27 13.29
CA ALA A 188 -1.88 9.69 11.97
C ALA A 188 -3.05 10.70 12.04
N PRO A 189 -3.28 11.49 10.98
CA PRO A 189 -4.47 12.33 10.86
C PRO A 189 -5.76 11.54 11.10
N VAL A 190 -6.72 12.14 11.81
CA VAL A 190 -7.98 11.48 12.19
C VAL A 190 -8.71 10.92 10.98
N GLY A 191 -8.70 11.63 9.85
CA GLY A 191 -9.35 11.17 8.60
C GLY A 191 -8.78 9.85 8.04
N GLU A 192 -7.49 9.58 8.25
CA GLU A 192 -6.87 8.31 7.82
C GLU A 192 -7.33 7.16 8.73
N ILE A 193 -7.39 7.41 10.05
CA ILE A 193 -7.89 6.43 11.02
C ILE A 193 -9.37 6.13 10.77
N ASP A 194 -10.16 7.16 10.48
CA ASP A 194 -11.60 7.00 10.20
C ASP A 194 -11.84 6.27 8.88
N ALA A 195 -10.99 6.48 7.87
CA ALA A 195 -11.04 5.70 6.64
C ALA A 195 -10.77 4.19 6.88
N ALA A 196 -9.85 3.88 7.80
CA ALA A 196 -9.57 2.49 8.18
C ALA A 196 -10.72 1.88 9.00
N ARG A 197 -11.35 2.65 9.90
CA ARG A 197 -12.55 2.24 10.64
C ARG A 197 -13.75 2.01 9.72
N ALA A 198 -13.95 2.89 8.73
CA ALA A 198 -15.01 2.73 7.74
C ALA A 198 -14.87 1.42 6.96
N LEU A 199 -13.63 1.07 6.56
CA LEU A 199 -13.36 -0.20 5.91
C LEU A 199 -13.62 -1.40 6.83
N LEU A 200 -13.30 -1.28 8.12
CA LEU A 200 -13.55 -2.32 9.12
C LEU A 200 -15.05 -2.58 9.30
N GLY A 201 -15.87 -1.52 9.24
CA GLY A 201 -17.34 -1.58 9.34
C GLY A 201 -18.07 -1.87 8.04
N SER A 202 -17.37 -2.03 6.91
CA SER A 202 -18.01 -2.31 5.63
C SER A 202 -18.69 -3.68 5.67
N GLU A 203 -20.00 -3.66 5.55
CA GLU A 203 -20.81 -4.86 5.26
C GLU A 203 -20.81 -5.06 3.75
N VAL A 204 -20.38 -6.23 3.30
CA VAL A 204 -20.67 -6.62 1.91
C VAL A 204 -22.16 -6.83 1.85
N ALA A 205 -22.84 -6.08 0.99
CA ALA A 205 -24.19 -6.42 0.59
C ALA A 205 -24.11 -7.83 -0.03
N VAL A 206 -24.40 -8.84 0.78
CA VAL A 206 -24.65 -10.19 0.29
C VAL A 206 -25.87 -10.03 -0.59
N GLY A 207 -25.66 -10.13 -1.91
CA GLY A 207 -26.76 -10.15 -2.85
C GLY A 207 -27.77 -11.22 -2.40
N PRO A 208 -29.08 -11.02 -2.64
CA PRO A 208 -30.09 -11.96 -2.22
C PRO A 208 -29.72 -13.33 -2.78
N THR A 209 -29.52 -14.30 -1.88
CA THR A 209 -29.51 -15.72 -2.24
C THR A 209 -30.84 -15.99 -2.92
N THR A 210 -30.83 -16.16 -4.22
CA THR A 210 -31.97 -16.74 -4.92
C THR A 210 -32.08 -18.15 -4.38
N GLU A 211 -32.94 -18.34 -3.38
CA GLU A 211 -33.53 -19.64 -3.10
C GLU A 211 -34.37 -19.99 -4.33
N GLU A 212 -33.80 -20.78 -5.20
CA GLU A 212 -34.57 -21.52 -6.20
C GLU A 212 -35.35 -22.57 -5.45
N ASP A 213 -36.60 -22.23 -5.13
CA ASP A 213 -37.63 -23.23 -4.81
C ASP A 213 -37.83 -24.11 -6.05
N GLY A 214 -37.40 -25.37 -5.92
CA GLY A 214 -37.71 -26.48 -6.85
C GLY A 214 -38.66 -27.46 -6.22
#